data_4a8302dadd3a9186cf38bf5b5087a2b1
#
_entry.id   4a8302dadd3a9186cf38bf5b5087a2b1
#
_cell.length_a   1.000
_cell.length_b   1.000
_cell.length_c   1.000
_cell.angle_alpha   90.00
_cell.angle_beta   90.00
_cell.angle_gamma   90.00
#
_symmetry.space_group_name_H-M   'P 1'
#
loop_
_entity.id
_entity.type
_entity.pdbx_description
1 polymer ?
#
loop_
_entity_poly.entity_id
_entity_poly.type
_entity_poly.pdbx_seq_one_letter_code
_entity_poly.pdbx_strand_id
1 'polypeptide(L)'
;MKLTVLGGGGVRSAFLAKSLAYNAHRIGLTEVVFLDSSAENLTIFGEIARYVFNAIRPDIHFSVTSDPVPALKNSHYVITTLRVGGDESRIRDERIALAHNTLGQETTGAGGFAMAMRSIPAILHYCRLIEEHAAEDAIL
;
A
#
# COMPACT_ATOMS: atom_id res chain seq x y z
N MET A 1 -16.60 -7.61 -5.57
CA MET A 1 -15.50 -6.77 -6.09
C MET A 1 -14.20 -7.10 -5.40
N LYS A 2 -13.07 -6.97 -6.10
CA LYS A 2 -11.71 -7.15 -5.57
C LYS A 2 -11.07 -5.81 -5.20
N LEU A 3 -10.39 -5.76 -4.06
CA LEU A 3 -9.62 -4.61 -3.60
C LEU A 3 -8.18 -5.02 -3.35
N THR A 4 -7.24 -4.28 -3.93
CA THR A 4 -5.80 -4.49 -3.72
C THR A 4 -5.18 -3.30 -2.97
N VAL A 5 -4.36 -3.58 -1.97
CA VAL A 5 -3.60 -2.58 -1.21
C VAL A 5 -2.13 -2.68 -1.57
N LEU A 6 -1.58 -1.62 -2.16
CA LEU A 6 -0.15 -1.44 -2.41
C LEU A 6 0.51 -0.88 -1.15
N GLY A 7 1.45 -1.59 -0.56
CA GLY A 7 2.05 -1.28 0.74
C GLY A 7 1.37 -2.00 1.90
N GLY A 8 0.85 -3.20 1.64
CA GLY A 8 0.12 -4.03 2.62
C GLY A 8 0.98 -4.60 3.75
N GLY A 9 2.32 -4.48 3.68
CA GLY A 9 3.26 -4.87 4.73
C GLY A 9 3.53 -3.76 5.77
N GLY A 10 2.77 -2.69 5.79
CA GLY A 10 2.95 -1.61 6.76
C GLY A 10 2.35 -1.91 8.13
N VAL A 11 2.86 -1.26 9.19
CA VAL A 11 2.38 -1.43 10.58
C VAL A 11 0.89 -1.07 10.77
N ARG A 12 0.31 -0.29 9.84
CA ARG A 12 -1.11 0.10 9.88
C ARG A 12 -2.02 -0.89 9.16
N SER A 13 -1.48 -1.93 8.55
CA SER A 13 -2.23 -2.89 7.71
C SER A 13 -3.35 -3.58 8.48
N ALA A 14 -3.14 -3.92 9.75
CA ALA A 14 -4.18 -4.51 10.59
C ALA A 14 -5.39 -3.57 10.82
N PHE A 15 -5.15 -2.28 10.99
CA PHE A 15 -6.23 -1.30 11.16
C PHE A 15 -7.01 -1.09 9.86
N LEU A 16 -6.29 -1.04 8.72
CA LEU A 16 -6.93 -0.97 7.40
C LEU A 16 -7.76 -2.23 7.13
N ALA A 17 -7.21 -3.41 7.39
CA ALA A 17 -7.90 -4.68 7.24
C ALA A 17 -9.19 -4.73 8.08
N LYS A 18 -9.12 -4.29 9.34
CA LYS A 18 -10.29 -4.17 10.22
C LYS A 18 -11.36 -3.24 9.62
N SER A 19 -10.96 -2.07 9.14
CA SER A 19 -11.87 -1.09 8.53
C SER A 19 -12.52 -1.66 7.26
N LEU A 20 -11.75 -2.31 6.40
CA LEU A 20 -12.26 -2.97 5.19
C LEU A 20 -13.25 -4.09 5.53
N ALA A 21 -12.94 -4.91 6.53
CA ALA A 21 -13.84 -5.99 6.94
C ALA A 21 -15.21 -5.47 7.40
N TYR A 22 -15.26 -4.44 8.25
CA TYR A 22 -16.51 -3.85 8.71
C TYR A 22 -17.32 -3.19 7.60
N ASN A 23 -16.66 -2.62 6.60
CA ASN A 23 -17.30 -1.86 5.51
C ASN A 23 -17.44 -2.67 4.21
N ALA A 24 -17.03 -3.93 4.18
CA ALA A 24 -16.98 -4.76 2.98
C ALA A 24 -18.33 -4.82 2.23
N HIS A 25 -19.45 -4.86 2.96
CA HIS A 25 -20.81 -4.92 2.39
C HIS A 25 -21.17 -3.65 1.61
N ARG A 26 -20.60 -2.48 1.97
CA ARG A 26 -20.91 -1.19 1.33
C ARG A 26 -20.40 -1.10 -0.11
N ILE A 27 -19.32 -1.82 -0.41
CA ILE A 27 -18.69 -1.83 -1.73
C ILE A 27 -18.75 -3.21 -2.41
N GLY A 28 -19.53 -4.14 -1.86
CA GLY A 28 -19.67 -5.47 -2.43
C GLY A 28 -18.34 -6.25 -2.50
N LEU A 29 -17.51 -6.13 -1.46
CA LEU A 29 -16.18 -6.72 -1.43
C LEU A 29 -16.25 -8.25 -1.32
N THR A 30 -15.55 -8.95 -2.22
CA THR A 30 -15.46 -10.41 -2.27
C THR A 30 -14.04 -10.93 -2.16
N GLU A 31 -13.05 -10.07 -2.44
CA GLU A 31 -11.63 -10.41 -2.38
C GLU A 31 -10.80 -9.20 -1.93
N VAL A 32 -9.82 -9.44 -1.07
CA VAL A 32 -8.82 -8.45 -0.62
C VAL A 32 -7.44 -9.02 -0.82
N VAL A 33 -6.54 -8.24 -1.42
CA VAL A 33 -5.14 -8.61 -1.60
C VAL A 33 -4.25 -7.52 -1.01
N PHE A 34 -3.37 -7.88 -0.10
CA PHE A 34 -2.32 -6.97 0.38
C PHE A 34 -1.01 -7.30 -0.33
N LEU A 35 -0.53 -6.34 -1.10
CA LEU A 35 0.73 -6.41 -1.85
C LEU A 35 1.80 -5.56 -1.16
N ASP A 36 2.98 -6.12 -0.99
CA ASP A 36 4.17 -5.37 -0.56
C ASP A 36 5.42 -5.96 -1.19
N SER A 37 6.40 -5.13 -1.48
CA SER A 37 7.71 -5.58 -2.00
C SER A 37 8.57 -6.29 -0.94
N SER A 38 8.28 -6.09 0.35
CA SER A 38 8.96 -6.75 1.47
C SER A 38 8.21 -8.02 1.89
N ALA A 39 8.74 -9.18 1.49
CA ALA A 39 8.21 -10.47 1.93
C ALA A 39 8.28 -10.64 3.47
N GLU A 40 9.31 -10.08 4.11
CA GLU A 40 9.46 -10.10 5.56
C GLU A 40 8.33 -9.34 6.24
N ASN A 41 8.05 -8.12 5.79
CA ASN A 41 6.95 -7.31 6.33
C ASN A 41 5.58 -7.97 6.10
N LEU A 42 5.38 -8.61 4.95
CA LEU A 42 4.15 -9.37 4.67
C LEU A 42 3.99 -10.54 5.64
N THR A 43 5.06 -11.25 5.96
CA THR A 43 5.03 -12.37 6.91
C THR A 43 4.61 -11.92 8.31
N ILE A 44 4.92 -10.69 8.70
CA ILE A 44 4.58 -10.15 10.03
C ILE A 44 3.24 -9.39 9.93
N PHE A 45 3.24 -8.23 9.29
CA PHE A 45 2.11 -7.31 9.31
C PHE A 45 0.97 -7.74 8.37
N GLY A 46 1.31 -8.37 7.23
CA GLY A 46 0.34 -8.91 6.30
C GLY A 46 -0.46 -10.06 6.93
N GLU A 47 0.21 -10.96 7.65
CA GLU A 47 -0.44 -12.07 8.33
C GLU A 47 -1.29 -11.61 9.52
N ILE A 48 -0.85 -10.60 10.28
CA ILE A 48 -1.68 -9.98 11.31
C ILE A 48 -2.93 -9.35 10.68
N ALA A 49 -2.78 -8.66 9.56
CA ALA A 49 -3.91 -8.06 8.84
C ALA A 49 -4.90 -9.13 8.36
N ARG A 50 -4.41 -10.24 7.81
CA ARG A 50 -5.21 -11.39 7.38
C ARG A 50 -5.97 -12.00 8.56
N TYR A 51 -5.30 -12.21 9.68
CA TYR A 51 -5.95 -12.72 10.89
C TYR A 51 -7.09 -11.83 11.38
N VAL A 52 -6.83 -10.51 11.47
CA VAL A 52 -7.84 -9.52 11.89
C VAL A 52 -9.03 -9.47 10.92
N PHE A 53 -8.76 -9.50 9.61
CA PHE A 53 -9.80 -9.49 8.60
C PHE A 53 -10.68 -10.73 8.68
N ASN A 54 -10.06 -11.91 8.70
CA ASN A 54 -10.78 -13.19 8.71
C ASN A 54 -11.56 -13.42 10.01
N ALA A 55 -11.15 -12.84 11.13
CA ALA A 55 -11.92 -12.88 12.38
C ALA A 55 -13.28 -12.15 12.27
N ILE A 56 -13.41 -11.20 11.32
CA ILE A 56 -14.62 -10.40 11.11
C ILE A 56 -15.41 -10.88 9.87
N ARG A 57 -14.69 -11.19 8.79
CA ARG A 57 -15.26 -11.60 7.49
C ARG A 57 -14.56 -12.83 6.93
N PRO A 58 -14.80 -14.02 7.53
CA PRO A 58 -14.24 -15.29 7.05
C PRO A 58 -14.81 -15.72 5.69
N ASP A 59 -15.90 -15.11 5.27
CA ASP A 59 -16.59 -15.35 4.00
C ASP A 59 -15.93 -14.64 2.79
N ILE A 60 -15.01 -13.70 3.04
CA ILE A 60 -14.30 -12.96 1.99
C ILE A 60 -12.86 -13.44 1.90
N HIS A 61 -12.40 -13.72 0.69
CA HIS A 61 -11.02 -14.16 0.46
C HIS A 61 -10.02 -13.03 0.78
N PHE A 62 -9.09 -13.29 1.70
CA PHE A 62 -7.98 -12.38 2.01
C PHE A 62 -6.64 -13.06 1.75
N SER A 63 -5.79 -12.43 0.95
CA SER A 63 -4.46 -12.93 0.64
C SER A 63 -3.37 -11.86 0.75
N VAL A 64 -2.12 -12.31 0.88
CA VAL A 64 -0.93 -11.46 0.86
C VAL A 64 0.03 -11.97 -0.22
N THR A 65 0.71 -11.06 -0.92
CA THR A 65 1.65 -11.44 -1.97
C THR A 65 2.69 -10.35 -2.22
N SER A 66 3.86 -10.74 -2.71
CA SER A 66 4.87 -9.80 -3.23
C SER A 66 4.86 -9.67 -4.76
N ASP A 67 4.00 -10.44 -5.45
CA ASP A 67 3.88 -10.38 -6.90
C ASP A 67 2.75 -9.41 -7.30
N PRO A 68 3.06 -8.30 -8.01
CA PRO A 68 2.08 -7.30 -8.37
C PRO A 68 1.08 -7.77 -9.42
N VAL A 69 1.46 -8.65 -10.34
CA VAL A 69 0.58 -9.06 -11.45
C VAL A 69 -0.65 -9.82 -10.94
N PRO A 70 -0.52 -10.93 -10.20
CA PRO A 70 -1.70 -11.60 -9.65
C PRO A 70 -2.45 -10.75 -8.62
N ALA A 71 -1.75 -9.88 -7.88
CA ALA A 71 -2.39 -8.96 -6.94
C ALA A 71 -3.37 -8.01 -7.64
N LEU A 72 -2.94 -7.40 -8.74
CA LEU A 72 -3.72 -6.39 -9.48
C LEU A 72 -4.75 -6.98 -10.43
N LYS A 73 -4.58 -8.23 -10.84
CA LYS A 73 -5.46 -8.88 -11.82
C LYS A 73 -6.93 -8.79 -11.39
N ASN A 74 -7.75 -8.14 -12.24
CA ASN A 74 -9.18 -7.91 -12.02
C ASN A 74 -9.50 -7.11 -10.74
N SER A 75 -8.59 -6.29 -10.22
CA SER A 75 -8.88 -5.39 -9.11
C SER A 75 -9.79 -4.25 -9.54
N HIS A 76 -10.86 -4.00 -8.78
CA HIS A 76 -11.78 -2.87 -9.00
C HIS A 76 -11.36 -1.65 -8.19
N TYR A 77 -10.73 -1.89 -7.03
CA TYR A 77 -10.22 -0.82 -6.18
C TYR A 77 -8.76 -1.09 -5.86
N VAL A 78 -7.95 -0.04 -5.97
CA VAL A 78 -6.55 -0.08 -5.57
C VAL A 78 -6.30 1.04 -4.57
N ILE A 79 -5.76 0.70 -3.41
CA ILE A 79 -5.35 1.67 -2.39
C ILE A 79 -3.83 1.68 -2.34
N THR A 80 -3.22 2.88 -2.39
CA THR A 80 -1.77 3.02 -2.21
C THR A 80 -1.43 3.59 -0.85
N THR A 81 -0.55 2.87 -0.12
CA THR A 81 0.01 3.27 1.17
C THR A 81 1.54 3.14 1.16
N LEU A 82 2.13 3.28 -0.03
CA LEU A 82 3.56 3.06 -0.25
C LEU A 82 4.42 4.11 0.46
N ARG A 83 5.50 3.62 1.07
CA ARG A 83 6.61 4.45 1.54
C ARG A 83 7.90 3.95 0.90
N VAL A 84 8.23 4.49 -0.27
CA VAL A 84 9.42 4.09 -1.04
C VAL A 84 10.68 4.46 -0.28
N GLY A 85 11.52 3.45 0.02
CA GLY A 85 12.75 3.61 0.77
C GLY A 85 12.58 3.60 2.30
N GLY A 86 11.37 3.36 2.79
CA GLY A 86 11.08 3.21 4.23
C GLY A 86 11.43 4.44 5.09
N ASP A 87 11.52 4.23 6.38
CA ASP A 87 11.81 5.30 7.35
C ASP A 87 13.27 5.78 7.27
N GLU A 88 14.21 4.94 6.86
CA GLU A 88 15.61 5.36 6.67
C GLU A 88 15.76 6.45 5.60
N SER A 89 15.03 6.31 4.49
CA SER A 89 15.04 7.33 3.45
C SER A 89 14.39 8.63 3.91
N ARG A 90 13.31 8.55 4.69
CA ARG A 90 12.69 9.72 5.32
C ARG A 90 13.69 10.47 6.22
N ILE A 91 14.37 9.76 7.12
CA ILE A 91 15.39 10.33 8.00
C ILE A 91 16.51 11.02 7.19
N ARG A 92 16.92 10.40 6.09
CA ARG A 92 17.92 10.97 5.19
C ARG A 92 17.45 12.27 4.54
N ASP A 93 16.21 12.31 4.05
CA ASP A 93 15.61 13.49 3.42
C ASP A 93 15.53 14.66 4.40
N GLU A 94 15.10 14.41 5.62
CA GLU A 94 15.03 15.44 6.68
C GLU A 94 16.43 15.95 7.05
N ARG A 95 17.43 15.06 7.15
CA ARG A 95 18.82 15.44 7.45
C ARG A 95 19.46 16.32 6.36
N ILE A 96 19.13 16.11 5.09
CA ILE A 96 19.61 16.97 3.99
C ILE A 96 19.15 18.41 4.22
N ALA A 97 17.89 18.63 4.51
CA ALA A 97 17.36 19.95 4.78
C ALA A 97 18.04 20.62 6.00
N LEU A 98 18.17 19.86 7.08
CA LEU A 98 18.83 20.34 8.32
C LEU A 98 20.32 20.73 8.09
N ALA A 99 21.04 19.99 7.24
CA ALA A 99 22.43 20.29 6.90
C ALA A 99 22.59 21.65 6.17
N HIS A 100 21.50 22.14 5.56
CA HIS A 100 21.45 23.44 4.92
C HIS A 100 20.71 24.51 5.74
N ASN A 101 20.57 24.31 7.05
CA ASN A 101 19.87 25.20 7.99
C ASN A 101 18.43 25.53 7.55
N THR A 102 17.76 24.53 6.95
CA THR A 102 16.35 24.63 6.59
C THR A 102 15.54 23.60 7.35
N LEU A 103 14.22 23.79 7.45
CA LEU A 103 13.35 22.88 8.16
C LEU A 103 13.33 21.50 7.49
N GLY A 104 13.66 20.46 8.25
CA GLY A 104 13.53 19.07 7.82
C GLY A 104 12.07 18.61 7.99
N GLN A 105 11.34 18.52 6.88
CA GLN A 105 9.95 18.09 6.86
C GLN A 105 9.69 17.09 5.73
N GLU A 106 8.83 16.11 6.00
CA GLU A 106 8.55 14.99 5.10
C GLU A 106 7.75 15.39 3.86
N THR A 107 6.76 16.27 4.02
CA THR A 107 5.75 16.51 2.98
C THR A 107 5.97 17.75 2.13
N THR A 108 6.78 18.69 2.58
CA THR A 108 7.02 19.97 1.89
C THR A 108 8.50 20.30 1.85
N GLY A 109 8.88 21.25 1.00
CA GLY A 109 10.26 21.70 0.88
C GLY A 109 11.21 20.64 0.32
N ALA A 110 12.49 20.71 0.70
CA ALA A 110 13.54 19.83 0.19
C ALA A 110 13.32 18.35 0.51
N GLY A 111 12.83 18.05 1.70
CA GLY A 111 12.50 16.67 2.11
C GLY A 111 11.36 16.09 1.30
N GLY A 112 10.28 16.84 1.09
CA GLY A 112 9.16 16.44 0.24
C GLY A 112 9.57 16.24 -1.22
N PHE A 113 10.45 17.09 -1.74
CA PHE A 113 11.00 16.94 -3.08
C PHE A 113 11.80 15.64 -3.22
N ALA A 114 12.70 15.34 -2.27
CA ALA A 114 13.50 14.12 -2.27
C ALA A 114 12.61 12.86 -2.19
N MET A 115 11.56 12.88 -1.38
CA MET A 115 10.56 11.81 -1.34
C MET A 115 9.82 11.66 -2.67
N ALA A 116 9.39 12.76 -3.30
CA ALA A 116 8.70 12.74 -4.58
C ALA A 116 9.55 12.12 -5.69
N MET A 117 10.84 12.45 -5.74
CA MET A 117 11.79 11.87 -6.71
C MET A 117 11.90 10.34 -6.63
N ARG A 118 11.69 9.75 -5.45
CA ARG A 118 11.64 8.28 -5.28
C ARG A 118 10.25 7.71 -5.52
N SER A 119 9.23 8.40 -5.06
CA SER A 119 7.87 7.86 -5.04
C SER A 119 7.19 7.93 -6.39
N ILE A 120 7.40 9.01 -7.17
CA ILE A 120 6.79 9.19 -8.48
C ILE A 120 7.10 8.03 -9.44
N PRO A 121 8.37 7.62 -9.65
CA PRO A 121 8.66 6.48 -10.53
C PRO A 121 7.99 5.18 -10.09
N ALA A 122 7.93 4.92 -8.78
CA ALA A 122 7.28 3.73 -8.24
C ALA A 122 5.77 3.76 -8.48
N ILE A 123 5.11 4.90 -8.22
CA ILE A 123 3.67 5.04 -8.48
C ILE A 123 3.37 4.93 -9.98
N LEU A 124 4.15 5.55 -10.85
CA LEU A 124 3.97 5.44 -12.30
C LEU A 124 4.15 3.99 -12.80
N HIS A 125 5.05 3.23 -12.18
CA HIS A 125 5.17 1.80 -12.46
C HIS A 125 3.88 1.04 -12.09
N TYR A 126 3.34 1.28 -10.89
CA TYR A 126 2.07 0.65 -10.49
C TYR A 126 0.87 1.12 -11.32
N CYS A 127 0.81 2.39 -11.74
CA CYS A 127 -0.23 2.87 -12.64
C CYS A 127 -0.25 2.06 -13.94
N ARG A 128 0.91 1.80 -14.55
CA ARG A 128 0.99 0.96 -15.77
C ARG A 128 0.52 -0.46 -15.52
N LEU A 129 0.90 -1.07 -14.39
CA LEU A 129 0.43 -2.42 -14.05
C LEU A 129 -1.08 -2.46 -13.79
N ILE A 130 -1.65 -1.39 -13.22
CA ILE A 130 -3.10 -1.26 -13.03
C ILE A 130 -3.80 -1.16 -14.39
N GLU A 131 -3.32 -0.30 -15.29
CA GLU A 131 -3.86 -0.17 -16.65
C GLU A 131 -3.82 -1.49 -17.43
N GLU A 132 -2.78 -2.31 -17.20
CA GLU A 132 -2.58 -3.57 -17.93
C GLU A 132 -3.38 -4.75 -17.33
N HIS A 133 -3.59 -4.78 -16.01
CA HIS A 133 -4.05 -5.99 -15.33
C HIS A 133 -5.33 -5.82 -14.50
N ALA A 134 -5.67 -4.61 -14.07
CA ALA A 134 -6.85 -4.38 -13.25
C ALA A 134 -8.14 -4.42 -14.09
N ALA A 135 -9.29 -4.30 -13.42
CA ALA A 135 -10.56 -4.15 -14.11
C ALA A 135 -10.58 -2.85 -14.93
N GLU A 136 -11.33 -2.82 -16.02
CA GLU A 136 -11.40 -1.66 -16.95
C GLU A 136 -11.89 -0.38 -16.24
N ASP A 137 -12.73 -0.54 -15.23
CA ASP A 137 -13.29 0.54 -14.41
C ASP A 137 -12.59 0.69 -13.04
N ALA A 138 -11.35 0.19 -12.91
CA ALA A 138 -10.60 0.24 -11.66
C ALA A 138 -10.35 1.67 -11.18
N ILE A 139 -10.46 1.87 -9.88
CA ILE A 139 -10.21 3.16 -9.20
C ILE A 139 -8.97 3.02 -8.32
N LEU A 140 -8.00 3.96 -8.50
CA LEU A 140 -6.81 4.13 -7.67
C LEU A 140 -7.00 5.31 -6.72
#